data_9e62f0ba127ac04c7bdb3e3541fd06de
#
_entry.id   9e62f0ba127ac04c7bdb3e3541fd06de
#
_cell.length_a   1.000
_cell.length_b   1.000
_cell.length_c   1.000
_cell.angle_alpha   90.00
_cell.angle_beta   90.00
_cell.angle_gamma   90.00
#
_symmetry.space_group_name_H-M   'P 1'
#
loop_
_entity.id
_entity.type
_entity.pdbx_description
1 polymer ?
#
loop_
_entity_poly.entity_id
_entity_poly.type
_entity_poly.pdbx_seq_one_letter_code
_entity_poly.pdbx_strand_id
1 'polypeptide(L)'
;MIQNRYAVDFDGVMEENRLYVARDLSTDERVLIKIFSQNKHISSDFIQNFIDVSTVINDIGSKYILKIKDVGEHYEDYKGYYFIAYEYIEGVELSELIKGNYLHPEAMINISIEILKALESVNLIHKGVYSDGMHNINYHGSLKMQDIIVDKDYNIKIADFGITAANRGKNIRAKGNYQYMSPHQLCIDYTDYESDLFAFGIILYEMIFKKRPFGISFGEHDMLKRIDRGPDYSNITVIKEYEDLVKIDKRLLSRKNKYKNFNEVIRAMTGIMYRTAEIKINPPEEELNAIDKKLMQTQKLEIEKIEKETKNKKSSLFKKAIVIALVSMFVVGLVVHYI
;
A
#
# COMPACT_ATOMS: atom_id res chain seq x y z
N MET A 1 9.35 -11.28 -25.86
CA MET A 1 10.46 -11.92 -25.10
C MET A 1 11.52 -10.87 -24.85
N ILE A 2 12.05 -10.75 -23.63
CA ILE A 2 13.07 -9.76 -23.29
C ILE A 2 14.45 -10.41 -23.33
N GLN A 3 15.39 -9.83 -24.10
CA GLN A 3 16.76 -10.31 -24.32
C GLN A 3 16.91 -11.81 -24.69
N ASN A 4 15.93 -12.42 -25.33
CA ASN A 4 15.89 -13.86 -25.59
C ASN A 4 16.03 -14.76 -24.33
N ARG A 5 15.91 -14.17 -23.14
CA ARG A 5 16.07 -14.86 -21.85
C ARG A 5 14.76 -14.90 -21.05
N TYR A 6 14.02 -13.82 -21.01
CA TYR A 6 12.80 -13.74 -20.21
C TYR A 6 11.56 -13.93 -21.07
N ALA A 7 10.89 -15.05 -20.90
CA ALA A 7 9.59 -15.31 -21.50
C ALA A 7 8.49 -14.71 -20.63
N VAL A 8 7.92 -13.60 -21.08
CA VAL A 8 6.85 -12.91 -20.34
C VAL A 8 5.54 -13.67 -20.51
N ASP A 9 4.86 -13.94 -19.40
CA ASP A 9 3.55 -14.61 -19.37
C ASP A 9 2.43 -13.58 -19.62
N PHE A 10 2.41 -13.02 -20.82
CA PHE A 10 1.43 -12.02 -21.22
C PHE A 10 1.27 -11.97 -22.75
N ASP A 11 0.03 -12.18 -23.21
CA ASP A 11 -0.34 -12.08 -24.62
C ASP A 11 -0.77 -10.66 -24.96
N GLY A 12 0.20 -9.78 -25.25
CA GLY A 12 -0.10 -8.39 -25.61
C GLY A 12 1.14 -7.50 -25.61
N VAL A 13 0.91 -6.19 -25.78
CA VAL A 13 1.98 -5.19 -25.66
C VAL A 13 2.16 -4.86 -24.20
N MET A 14 3.38 -5.05 -23.68
CA MET A 14 3.71 -4.68 -22.30
C MET A 14 3.56 -3.17 -22.07
N GLU A 15 2.81 -2.81 -21.05
CA GLU A 15 2.77 -1.42 -20.59
C GLU A 15 4.04 -1.08 -19.80
N GLU A 16 4.62 0.07 -20.10
CA GLU A 16 5.77 0.56 -19.34
C GLU A 16 5.42 0.76 -17.86
N ASN A 17 6.38 0.48 -17.00
CA ASN A 17 6.28 0.65 -15.55
C ASN A 17 5.26 -0.25 -14.84
N ARG A 18 4.84 -1.34 -15.45
CA ARG A 18 4.07 -2.40 -14.81
C ARG A 18 4.93 -3.63 -14.61
N LEU A 19 4.62 -4.39 -13.57
CA LEU A 19 5.26 -5.66 -13.27
C LEU A 19 4.52 -6.79 -14.00
N TYR A 20 5.26 -7.64 -14.71
CA TYR A 20 4.76 -8.82 -15.39
C TYR A 20 5.44 -10.06 -14.86
N VAL A 21 4.70 -11.16 -14.80
CA VAL A 21 5.29 -12.45 -14.50
C VAL A 21 6.04 -12.91 -15.76
N ALA A 22 7.25 -13.40 -15.58
CA ALA A 22 8.05 -13.98 -16.65
C ALA A 22 8.77 -15.23 -16.14
N ARG A 23 9.24 -16.05 -17.07
CA ARG A 23 10.09 -17.20 -16.82
C ARG A 23 11.50 -16.89 -17.32
N ASP A 24 12.48 -16.99 -16.46
CA ASP A 24 13.90 -16.93 -16.83
C ASP A 24 14.28 -18.26 -17.49
N LEU A 25 14.50 -18.25 -18.79
CA LEU A 25 14.82 -19.47 -19.58
C LEU A 25 16.20 -20.05 -19.24
N SER A 26 17.07 -19.31 -18.57
CA SER A 26 18.40 -19.79 -18.16
C SER A 26 18.37 -20.60 -16.86
N THR A 27 17.44 -20.29 -15.96
CA THR A 27 17.33 -20.94 -14.63
C THR A 27 16.02 -21.70 -14.46
N ASP A 28 15.08 -21.55 -15.38
CA ASP A 28 13.72 -22.08 -15.32
C ASP A 28 12.86 -21.52 -14.17
N GLU A 29 13.31 -20.43 -13.53
CA GLU A 29 12.63 -19.80 -12.41
C GLU A 29 11.60 -18.75 -12.88
N ARG A 30 10.55 -18.57 -12.09
CA ARG A 30 9.64 -17.43 -12.24
C ARG A 30 10.31 -16.17 -11.70
N VAL A 31 10.10 -15.06 -12.39
CA VAL A 31 10.55 -13.73 -12.02
C VAL A 31 9.43 -12.71 -12.23
N LEU A 32 9.54 -11.56 -11.61
CA LEU A 32 8.78 -10.38 -12.00
C LEU A 32 9.66 -9.51 -12.87
N ILE A 33 9.15 -9.00 -13.98
CA ILE A 33 9.91 -8.16 -14.88
C ILE A 33 9.16 -6.86 -15.17
N LYS A 34 9.90 -5.79 -15.25
CA LYS A 34 9.42 -4.45 -15.58
C LYS A 34 10.27 -3.86 -16.69
N ILE A 35 9.63 -3.11 -17.60
CA ILE A 35 10.32 -2.33 -18.64
C ILE A 35 9.96 -0.85 -18.52
N PHE A 36 10.86 0.03 -18.93
CA PHE A 36 10.62 1.44 -19.13
C PHE A 36 11.50 1.99 -20.25
N SER A 37 10.96 2.94 -21.02
CA SER A 37 11.64 3.50 -22.19
C SER A 37 12.88 4.28 -21.81
N GLN A 38 13.93 4.14 -22.61
CA GLN A 38 15.06 5.06 -22.59
C GLN A 38 14.57 6.46 -22.95
N ASN A 39 14.97 7.45 -22.17
CA ASN A 39 14.60 8.85 -22.38
C ASN A 39 15.71 9.81 -21.95
N LYS A 40 15.59 11.09 -22.31
CA LYS A 40 16.60 12.13 -22.05
C LYS A 40 16.85 12.44 -20.56
N HIS A 41 16.04 11.96 -19.64
CA HIS A 41 16.18 12.16 -18.19
C HIS A 41 16.97 11.03 -17.53
N ILE A 42 17.35 10.00 -18.29
CA ILE A 42 18.13 8.88 -17.80
C ILE A 42 19.60 9.11 -18.19
N SER A 43 20.49 8.98 -17.21
CA SER A 43 21.93 9.15 -17.44
C SER A 43 22.50 8.04 -18.32
N SER A 44 23.53 8.34 -19.11
CA SER A 44 24.19 7.39 -20.01
C SER A 44 24.84 6.21 -19.31
N ASP A 45 25.18 6.37 -18.04
CA ASP A 45 25.81 5.37 -17.18
C ASP A 45 24.80 4.68 -16.23
N PHE A 46 23.51 4.86 -16.49
CA PHE A 46 22.44 4.37 -15.62
C PHE A 46 22.53 2.87 -15.32
N ILE A 47 22.74 2.03 -16.36
CA ILE A 47 22.81 0.58 -16.20
C ILE A 47 23.97 0.18 -15.29
N GLN A 48 25.17 0.75 -15.53
CA GLN A 48 26.33 0.43 -14.71
C GLN A 48 26.10 0.86 -13.25
N ASN A 49 25.62 2.07 -13.05
CA ASN A 49 25.28 2.55 -11.71
C ASN A 49 24.20 1.68 -11.05
N PHE A 50 23.22 1.19 -11.82
CA PHE A 50 22.14 0.40 -11.25
C PHE A 50 22.59 -1.02 -10.85
N ILE A 51 23.54 -1.61 -11.57
CA ILE A 51 24.19 -2.86 -11.17
C ILE A 51 24.84 -2.69 -9.79
N ASP A 52 25.61 -1.63 -9.60
CA ASP A 52 26.30 -1.35 -8.34
C ASP A 52 25.30 -1.08 -7.20
N VAL A 53 24.30 -0.23 -7.45
CA VAL A 53 23.23 0.10 -6.50
C VAL A 53 22.39 -1.12 -6.14
N SER A 54 22.10 -2.01 -7.09
CA SER A 54 21.30 -3.21 -6.87
C SER A 54 21.95 -4.17 -5.88
N THR A 55 23.27 -4.26 -5.88
CA THR A 55 24.04 -5.04 -4.90
C THR A 55 23.77 -4.51 -3.49
N VAL A 56 23.92 -3.19 -3.32
CA VAL A 56 23.66 -2.53 -2.03
C VAL A 56 22.23 -2.73 -1.55
N ILE A 57 21.25 -2.53 -2.45
CA ILE A 57 19.82 -2.71 -2.13
C ILE A 57 19.56 -4.17 -1.69
N ASN A 58 20.14 -5.14 -2.38
CA ASN A 58 19.98 -6.54 -2.02
C ASN A 58 20.64 -6.87 -0.67
N ASP A 59 21.79 -6.26 -0.34
CA ASP A 59 22.53 -6.47 0.92
C ASP A 59 21.78 -5.89 2.14
N ILE A 60 20.88 -4.94 1.94
CA ILE A 60 19.98 -4.47 3.01
C ILE A 60 19.19 -5.63 3.61
N GLY A 61 18.82 -6.61 2.79
CA GLY A 61 18.07 -7.78 3.23
C GLY A 61 16.66 -7.44 3.77
N SER A 62 16.11 -6.30 3.39
CA SER A 62 14.78 -5.87 3.85
C SER A 62 13.70 -6.79 3.29
N LYS A 63 12.88 -7.34 4.17
CA LYS A 63 11.72 -8.15 3.75
C LYS A 63 10.69 -7.39 2.93
N TYR A 64 10.72 -6.06 2.98
CA TYR A 64 9.77 -5.17 2.31
C TYR A 64 10.21 -4.75 0.90
N ILE A 65 11.44 -5.09 0.47
CA ILE A 65 12.00 -4.70 -0.81
C ILE A 65 12.09 -5.92 -1.71
N LEU A 66 11.66 -5.78 -2.97
CA LEU A 66 11.85 -6.82 -3.99
C LEU A 66 13.33 -6.96 -4.32
N LYS A 67 13.84 -8.18 -4.20
CA LYS A 67 15.24 -8.48 -4.56
C LYS A 67 15.43 -8.35 -6.06
N ILE A 68 16.41 -7.57 -6.48
CA ILE A 68 16.79 -7.36 -7.87
C ILE A 68 17.65 -8.55 -8.31
N LYS A 69 17.23 -9.26 -9.35
CA LYS A 69 17.95 -10.42 -9.93
C LYS A 69 18.81 -10.04 -11.13
N ASP A 70 18.30 -9.12 -11.95
CA ASP A 70 18.98 -8.71 -13.17
C ASP A 70 18.50 -7.36 -13.64
N VAL A 71 19.34 -6.67 -14.42
CA VAL A 71 19.04 -5.39 -15.05
C VAL A 71 19.77 -5.30 -16.40
N GLY A 72 19.15 -4.68 -17.38
CA GLY A 72 19.78 -4.54 -18.69
C GLY A 72 18.95 -3.71 -19.65
N GLU A 73 19.38 -3.77 -20.90
CA GLU A 73 18.75 -3.08 -22.03
C GLU A 73 18.03 -4.08 -22.92
N HIS A 74 16.92 -3.65 -23.49
CA HIS A 74 16.16 -4.39 -24.47
C HIS A 74 15.77 -3.48 -25.61
N TYR A 75 15.85 -3.98 -26.83
CA TYR A 75 15.49 -3.24 -28.03
C TYR A 75 14.38 -3.98 -28.78
N GLU A 76 13.30 -3.27 -29.06
CA GLU A 76 12.16 -3.77 -29.83
C GLU A 76 11.66 -2.66 -30.76
N ASP A 77 11.42 -2.97 -32.03
CA ASP A 77 10.93 -2.03 -33.05
C ASP A 77 11.69 -0.69 -33.08
N TYR A 78 13.03 -0.75 -33.03
CA TYR A 78 13.93 0.40 -33.00
C TYR A 78 13.81 1.30 -31.76
N LYS A 79 13.12 0.86 -30.72
CA LYS A 79 13.03 1.55 -29.42
C LYS A 79 13.90 0.84 -28.40
N GLY A 80 14.60 1.66 -27.62
CA GLY A 80 15.39 1.18 -26.48
C GLY A 80 14.57 1.22 -25.19
N TYR A 81 14.66 0.15 -24.44
CA TYR A 81 14.08 0.00 -23.13
C TYR A 81 15.14 -0.42 -22.13
N TYR A 82 14.99 -0.02 -20.89
CA TYR A 82 15.63 -0.68 -19.75
C TYR A 82 14.65 -1.73 -19.19
N PHE A 83 15.19 -2.85 -18.70
CA PHE A 83 14.40 -3.83 -17.94
C PHE A 83 15.05 -4.09 -16.58
N ILE A 84 14.21 -4.46 -15.62
CA ILE A 84 14.62 -4.96 -14.32
C ILE A 84 13.87 -6.26 -14.06
N ALA A 85 14.63 -7.32 -13.71
CA ALA A 85 14.08 -8.58 -13.26
C ALA A 85 14.21 -8.68 -11.73
N TYR A 86 13.12 -9.00 -11.07
CA TYR A 86 13.03 -9.17 -9.63
C TYR A 86 12.74 -10.62 -9.25
N GLU A 87 12.97 -10.95 -7.99
CA GLU A 87 12.42 -12.18 -7.42
C GLU A 87 10.91 -12.28 -7.68
N TYR A 88 10.41 -13.51 -7.88
CA TYR A 88 8.99 -13.73 -7.97
C TYR A 88 8.36 -13.78 -6.58
N ILE A 89 7.26 -13.07 -6.41
CA ILE A 89 6.35 -13.20 -5.27
C ILE A 89 4.92 -13.33 -5.78
N GLU A 90 4.10 -14.05 -5.06
CA GLU A 90 2.67 -14.15 -5.33
C GLU A 90 1.95 -12.95 -4.71
N GLY A 91 1.23 -12.19 -5.51
CA GLY A 91 0.51 -11.00 -5.06
C GLY A 91 -0.03 -10.19 -6.22
N VAL A 92 -0.63 -9.06 -5.91
CA VAL A 92 -1.17 -8.11 -6.88
C VAL A 92 -0.62 -6.71 -6.62
N GLU A 93 -0.51 -5.89 -7.65
CA GLU A 93 -0.17 -4.47 -7.47
C GLU A 93 -1.21 -3.79 -6.56
N LEU A 94 -0.77 -2.92 -5.65
CA LEU A 94 -1.67 -2.15 -4.79
C LEU A 94 -2.69 -1.35 -5.61
N SER A 95 -2.29 -0.88 -6.79
CA SER A 95 -3.16 -0.18 -7.74
C SER A 95 -4.33 -1.05 -8.23
N GLU A 96 -4.13 -2.35 -8.40
CA GLU A 96 -5.19 -3.29 -8.79
C GLU A 96 -6.04 -3.69 -7.57
N LEU A 97 -5.41 -3.91 -6.43
CA LEU A 97 -6.09 -4.27 -5.19
C LEU A 97 -7.19 -3.28 -4.82
N ILE A 98 -6.89 -1.97 -4.94
CA ILE A 98 -7.86 -0.93 -4.59
C ILE A 98 -8.99 -0.74 -5.61
N LYS A 99 -8.85 -1.22 -6.86
CA LYS A 99 -9.91 -1.07 -7.88
C LYS A 99 -11.17 -1.87 -7.54
N GLY A 100 -11.02 -3.04 -6.93
CA GLY A 100 -12.13 -3.94 -6.62
C GLY A 100 -12.98 -3.47 -5.45
N ASN A 101 -12.41 -3.45 -4.26
CA ASN A 101 -13.12 -3.19 -3.01
C ASN A 101 -12.43 -2.11 -2.15
N TYR A 102 -13.17 -1.53 -1.22
CA TYR A 102 -12.55 -0.71 -0.17
C TYR A 102 -11.75 -1.61 0.76
N LEU A 103 -10.50 -1.24 1.01
CA LEU A 103 -9.69 -1.89 2.03
C LEU A 103 -10.26 -1.53 3.41
N HIS A 104 -10.41 -2.54 4.26
CA HIS A 104 -10.74 -2.27 5.66
C HIS A 104 -9.67 -1.37 6.29
N PRO A 105 -10.02 -0.42 7.18
CA PRO A 105 -9.06 0.52 7.78
C PRO A 105 -7.83 -0.16 8.39
N GLU A 106 -7.99 -1.30 9.06
CA GLU A 106 -6.86 -2.05 9.62
C GLU A 106 -5.88 -2.55 8.55
N ALA A 107 -6.39 -3.10 7.45
CA ALA A 107 -5.55 -3.54 6.33
C ALA A 107 -4.83 -2.35 5.69
N MET A 108 -5.52 -1.22 5.51
CA MET A 108 -4.93 0.01 4.99
C MET A 108 -3.82 0.56 5.90
N ILE A 109 -4.03 0.55 7.21
CA ILE A 109 -3.02 0.97 8.19
C ILE A 109 -1.81 0.03 8.15
N ASN A 110 -2.02 -1.29 8.10
CA ASN A 110 -0.94 -2.27 8.05
C ASN A 110 -0.09 -2.10 6.78
N ILE A 111 -0.72 -2.03 5.61
CA ILE A 111 -0.04 -1.75 4.33
C ILE A 111 0.74 -0.43 4.44
N SER A 112 0.14 0.62 4.96
CA SER A 112 0.77 1.93 5.14
C SER A 112 2.01 1.87 6.03
N ILE A 113 1.93 1.18 7.16
CA ILE A 113 3.05 1.01 8.09
C ILE A 113 4.18 0.21 7.42
N GLU A 114 3.86 -0.84 6.66
CA GLU A 114 4.89 -1.62 5.96
C GLU A 114 5.57 -0.84 4.84
N ILE A 115 4.83 -0.02 4.07
CA ILE A 115 5.41 0.91 3.10
C ILE A 115 6.40 1.87 3.79
N LEU A 116 5.97 2.50 4.89
CA LEU A 116 6.82 3.43 5.64
C LEU A 116 8.06 2.75 6.23
N LYS A 117 7.94 1.51 6.70
CA LYS A 117 9.09 0.70 7.17
C LYS A 117 10.06 0.35 6.05
N ALA A 118 9.55 0.06 4.84
CA ALA A 118 10.39 -0.14 3.66
C ALA A 118 11.23 1.10 3.37
N LEU A 119 10.59 2.27 3.31
CA LEU A 119 11.25 3.55 3.08
C LEU A 119 12.27 3.88 4.18
N GLU A 120 11.91 3.68 5.43
CA GLU A 120 12.80 3.90 6.57
C GLU A 120 14.00 2.96 6.55
N SER A 121 13.83 1.69 6.15
CA SER A 121 14.94 0.72 6.10
C SER A 121 16.07 1.15 5.16
N VAL A 122 15.74 1.83 4.09
CA VAL A 122 16.72 2.40 3.14
C VAL A 122 17.31 3.70 3.65
N ASN A 123 16.48 4.56 4.27
CA ASN A 123 16.92 5.83 4.82
C ASN A 123 17.96 5.70 5.94
N LEU A 124 17.94 4.60 6.69
CA LEU A 124 18.87 4.35 7.80
C LEU A 124 20.29 3.93 7.37
N ILE A 125 20.50 3.45 6.13
CA ILE A 125 21.78 2.90 5.67
C ILE A 125 22.84 3.97 5.49
N HIS A 126 22.46 5.18 5.43
CA HIS A 126 23.20 6.31 4.92
C HIS A 126 24.50 6.70 5.66
N LYS A 127 24.70 6.34 6.88
CA LYS A 127 25.72 7.07 7.68
C LYS A 127 27.14 6.49 7.68
N GLY A 128 27.43 5.44 6.90
CA GLY A 128 28.71 4.80 7.11
C GLY A 128 29.48 4.18 5.95
N VAL A 129 28.90 3.95 4.77
CA VAL A 129 29.49 2.95 3.86
C VAL A 129 29.95 3.51 2.50
N TYR A 130 29.42 4.62 2.01
CA TYR A 130 29.72 5.07 0.63
C TYR A 130 30.16 6.53 0.59
N SER A 131 31.47 6.76 0.79
CA SER A 131 32.11 8.09 0.67
C SER A 131 32.51 8.49 -0.75
N ASP A 132 32.51 7.57 -1.70
CA ASP A 132 33.17 7.74 -3.00
C ASP A 132 32.20 7.94 -4.16
N GLY A 133 31.31 8.92 -4.07
CA GLY A 133 30.55 9.41 -5.24
C GLY A 133 29.32 8.59 -5.64
N MET A 134 28.98 7.51 -4.96
CA MET A 134 27.68 6.87 -5.14
C MET A 134 26.59 7.77 -4.59
N HIS A 135 25.65 8.14 -5.45
CA HIS A 135 24.53 9.00 -5.10
C HIS A 135 23.67 8.35 -4.03
N ASN A 136 23.15 9.16 -3.12
CA ASN A 136 22.34 8.78 -1.97
C ASN A 136 21.28 7.72 -2.29
N ILE A 137 21.47 6.52 -1.76
CA ILE A 137 20.50 5.40 -1.85
C ILE A 137 19.35 5.58 -0.85
N ASN A 138 19.33 6.65 -0.08
CA ASN A 138 18.55 6.86 1.14
C ASN A 138 17.05 7.02 0.96
N TYR A 139 16.58 7.05 -0.26
CA TYR A 139 15.17 7.24 -0.61
C TYR A 139 14.83 6.46 -1.88
N HIS A 140 13.55 6.20 -2.06
CA HIS A 140 13.02 5.57 -3.25
C HIS A 140 13.01 6.57 -4.43
N GLY A 141 12.45 7.74 -4.21
CA GLY A 141 12.46 8.87 -5.12
C GLY A 141 11.52 8.79 -6.33
N SER A 142 10.83 7.67 -6.52
CA SER A 142 9.88 7.47 -7.63
C SER A 142 8.67 6.60 -7.24
N LEU A 143 8.36 6.51 -5.95
CA LEU A 143 7.34 5.62 -5.39
C LEU A 143 5.96 5.91 -5.99
N LYS A 144 5.25 4.85 -6.39
CA LYS A 144 3.86 4.85 -6.87
C LYS A 144 3.18 3.53 -6.53
N MET A 145 1.86 3.47 -6.65
CA MET A 145 1.08 2.28 -6.27
C MET A 145 1.43 1.03 -7.08
N GLN A 146 1.86 1.20 -8.34
CA GLN A 146 2.25 0.11 -9.23
C GLN A 146 3.57 -0.56 -8.82
N ASP A 147 4.36 0.09 -7.96
CA ASP A 147 5.62 -0.46 -7.45
C ASP A 147 5.41 -1.35 -6.22
N ILE A 148 4.20 -1.36 -5.65
CA ILE A 148 3.88 -2.04 -4.39
C ILE A 148 3.08 -3.28 -4.70
N ILE A 149 3.63 -4.47 -4.39
CA ILE A 149 2.93 -5.74 -4.48
C ILE A 149 2.42 -6.13 -3.10
N VAL A 150 1.16 -6.53 -3.05
CA VAL A 150 0.46 -6.95 -1.83
C VAL A 150 0.09 -8.42 -1.96
N ASP A 151 0.49 -9.24 -1.00
CA ASP A 151 0.10 -10.64 -0.95
C ASP A 151 -1.29 -10.83 -0.30
N LYS A 152 -1.76 -12.09 -0.26
CA LYS A 152 -3.06 -12.46 0.32
C LYS A 152 -3.20 -12.14 1.81
N ASP A 153 -2.10 -12.01 2.54
CA ASP A 153 -2.05 -11.73 3.98
C ASP A 153 -1.79 -10.23 4.25
N TYR A 154 -1.87 -9.39 3.21
CA TYR A 154 -1.60 -7.95 3.21
C TYR A 154 -0.15 -7.57 3.55
N ASN A 155 0.81 -8.49 3.45
CA ASN A 155 2.22 -8.12 3.46
C ASN A 155 2.59 -7.47 2.12
N ILE A 156 3.59 -6.58 2.16
CA ILE A 156 4.00 -5.86 0.95
C ILE A 156 5.46 -6.15 0.56
N LYS A 157 5.72 -5.99 -0.73
CA LYS A 157 7.07 -5.76 -1.25
C LYS A 157 7.05 -4.63 -2.27
N ILE A 158 8.09 -3.80 -2.24
CA ILE A 158 8.23 -2.61 -3.09
C ILE A 158 9.33 -2.83 -4.11
N ALA A 159 9.02 -2.58 -5.37
CA ALA A 159 9.97 -2.57 -6.50
C ALA A 159 10.70 -1.21 -6.62
N ASP A 160 11.58 -1.09 -7.59
CA ASP A 160 12.20 0.14 -8.08
C ASP A 160 13.11 0.90 -7.09
N PHE A 161 13.42 0.33 -5.92
CA PHE A 161 14.47 0.91 -5.09
C PHE A 161 15.81 0.97 -5.84
N GLY A 162 16.51 2.08 -5.68
CA GLY A 162 17.81 2.30 -6.30
C GLY A 162 17.76 2.96 -7.69
N ILE A 163 16.64 2.98 -8.40
CA ILE A 163 16.52 3.62 -9.72
C ILE A 163 16.94 5.10 -9.66
N THR A 164 16.40 5.84 -8.69
CA THR A 164 16.73 7.26 -8.54
C THR A 164 18.19 7.47 -8.18
N ALA A 165 18.76 6.62 -7.32
CA ALA A 165 20.18 6.66 -6.97
C ALA A 165 21.07 6.37 -8.20
N ALA A 166 20.76 5.32 -8.97
CA ALA A 166 21.46 4.99 -10.22
C ALA A 166 21.37 6.12 -11.25
N ASN A 167 20.30 6.89 -11.25
CA ASN A 167 20.12 8.07 -12.08
C ASN A 167 20.63 9.36 -11.43
N ARG A 168 21.69 9.26 -10.62
CA ARG A 168 22.36 10.40 -9.98
C ARG A 168 21.44 11.26 -9.10
N GLY A 169 20.52 10.63 -8.38
CA GLY A 169 19.56 11.29 -7.49
C GLY A 169 18.37 11.94 -8.21
N LYS A 170 18.24 11.76 -9.52
CA LYS A 170 17.16 12.37 -10.32
C LYS A 170 16.09 11.35 -10.66
N ASN A 171 14.82 11.79 -10.66
CA ASN A 171 13.74 10.94 -11.12
C ASN A 171 13.86 10.65 -12.63
N ILE A 172 13.70 9.39 -13.03
CA ILE A 172 13.81 8.96 -14.44
C ILE A 172 12.66 9.47 -15.33
N ARG A 173 11.65 10.13 -14.75
CA ARG A 173 10.47 10.68 -15.43
C ARG A 173 9.77 9.69 -16.36
N ALA A 174 9.76 8.43 -15.96
CA ALA A 174 9.00 7.41 -16.65
C ALA A 174 7.50 7.78 -16.66
N LYS A 175 6.77 7.23 -17.62
CA LYS A 175 5.34 7.48 -17.81
C LYS A 175 4.56 7.30 -16.51
N GLY A 176 3.83 8.33 -16.10
CA GLY A 176 3.02 8.33 -14.89
C GLY A 176 3.74 8.78 -13.60
N ASN A 177 5.08 8.80 -13.56
CA ASN A 177 5.82 9.18 -12.36
C ASN A 177 5.52 10.60 -11.88
N TYR A 178 5.39 11.57 -12.80
CA TYR A 178 5.16 12.98 -12.43
C TYR A 178 3.92 13.19 -11.55
N GLN A 179 3.00 12.27 -11.56
CA GLN A 179 1.76 12.34 -10.77
C GLN A 179 1.99 12.05 -9.27
N TYR A 180 3.12 11.45 -8.94
CA TYR A 180 3.55 11.18 -7.56
C TYR A 180 4.74 12.05 -7.15
N MET A 181 5.32 12.82 -8.08
CA MET A 181 6.48 13.67 -7.81
C MET A 181 6.12 14.83 -6.89
N SER A 182 7.01 15.07 -5.92
CA SER A 182 6.90 16.23 -5.03
C SER A 182 7.13 17.55 -5.79
N PRO A 183 6.70 18.70 -5.23
CA PRO A 183 7.02 20.00 -5.82
C PRO A 183 8.52 20.23 -6.08
N HIS A 184 9.41 19.76 -5.19
CA HIS A 184 10.85 19.89 -5.38
C HIS A 184 11.34 19.08 -6.59
N GLN A 185 10.85 17.86 -6.76
CA GLN A 185 11.19 17.05 -7.94
C GLN A 185 10.70 17.69 -9.24
N LEU A 186 9.49 18.25 -9.24
CA LEU A 186 8.90 18.89 -10.42
C LEU A 186 9.59 20.23 -10.77
N CYS A 187 9.96 21.03 -9.76
CA CYS A 187 10.51 22.37 -9.97
C CYS A 187 12.02 22.39 -10.22
N ILE A 188 12.77 21.64 -9.46
CA ILE A 188 14.25 21.75 -9.41
C ILE A 188 14.96 20.39 -9.54
N ASP A 189 14.23 19.34 -9.87
CA ASP A 189 14.74 17.97 -10.03
C ASP A 189 15.51 17.46 -8.79
N TYR A 190 15.08 17.90 -7.60
CA TYR A 190 15.67 17.52 -6.32
C TYR A 190 14.82 16.47 -5.63
N THR A 191 15.45 15.38 -5.21
CA THR A 191 14.81 14.24 -4.57
C THR A 191 15.43 13.99 -3.19
N ASP A 192 14.57 13.80 -2.19
CA ASP A 192 14.92 13.48 -0.82
C ASP A 192 13.83 12.63 -0.16
N TYR A 193 13.95 12.36 1.14
CA TYR A 193 12.96 11.61 1.93
C TYR A 193 11.59 12.32 1.98
N GLU A 194 11.53 13.65 1.88
CA GLU A 194 10.26 14.39 1.83
C GLU A 194 9.50 14.10 0.54
N SER A 195 10.22 13.78 -0.55
CA SER A 195 9.63 13.35 -1.82
C SER A 195 8.91 12.02 -1.66
N ASP A 196 9.48 11.08 -0.91
CA ASP A 196 8.84 9.79 -0.62
C ASP A 196 7.65 9.94 0.34
N LEU A 197 7.74 10.84 1.33
CA LEU A 197 6.59 11.16 2.20
C LEU A 197 5.43 11.78 1.41
N PHE A 198 5.73 12.64 0.44
CA PHE A 198 4.72 13.23 -0.43
C PHE A 198 4.07 12.18 -1.34
N ALA A 199 4.88 11.32 -1.97
CA ALA A 199 4.39 10.22 -2.79
C ALA A 199 3.53 9.24 -1.96
N PHE A 200 3.96 8.91 -0.74
CA PHE A 200 3.17 8.11 0.18
C PHE A 200 1.84 8.79 0.54
N GLY A 201 1.82 10.11 0.74
CA GLY A 201 0.57 10.87 0.94
C GLY A 201 -0.39 10.69 -0.24
N ILE A 202 0.10 10.78 -1.49
CA ILE A 202 -0.73 10.52 -2.66
C ILE A 202 -1.28 9.10 -2.65
N ILE A 203 -0.45 8.10 -2.33
CA ILE A 203 -0.87 6.70 -2.23
C ILE A 203 -1.94 6.50 -1.15
N LEU A 204 -1.74 7.07 0.03
CA LEU A 204 -2.73 6.99 1.12
C LEU A 204 -4.06 7.64 0.71
N TYR A 205 -4.00 8.81 0.07
CA TYR A 205 -5.19 9.45 -0.47
C TYR A 205 -5.92 8.55 -1.48
N GLU A 206 -5.20 7.95 -2.43
CA GLU A 206 -5.77 7.05 -3.43
C GLU A 206 -6.38 5.78 -2.78
N MET A 207 -5.77 5.23 -1.74
CA MET A 207 -6.34 4.11 -0.98
C MET A 207 -7.67 4.50 -0.31
N ILE A 208 -7.74 5.68 0.32
CA ILE A 208 -8.95 6.15 1.03
C ILE A 208 -10.06 6.53 0.05
N PHE A 209 -9.73 7.31 -0.98
CA PHE A 209 -10.72 8.00 -1.81
C PHE A 209 -10.90 7.40 -3.20
N LYS A 210 -10.08 6.44 -3.59
CA LYS A 210 -10.08 5.79 -4.92
C LYS A 210 -9.99 6.77 -6.09
N LYS A 211 -9.45 7.93 -5.83
CA LYS A 211 -9.20 9.00 -6.81
C LYS A 211 -7.91 9.72 -6.48
N ARG A 212 -7.35 10.45 -7.42
CA ARG A 212 -6.12 11.23 -7.22
C ARG A 212 -6.38 12.51 -6.45
N PRO A 213 -5.52 12.91 -5.50
CA PRO A 213 -5.70 14.12 -4.69
C PRO A 213 -5.74 15.40 -5.54
N PHE A 214 -4.98 15.44 -6.63
CA PHE A 214 -4.85 16.59 -7.51
C PHE A 214 -5.58 16.41 -8.85
N GLY A 215 -6.37 15.34 -9.00
CA GLY A 215 -7.07 14.99 -10.23
C GLY A 215 -6.14 14.53 -11.35
N ILE A 216 -6.63 14.50 -12.59
CA ILE A 216 -5.86 14.12 -13.78
C ILE A 216 -5.07 15.33 -14.26
N SER A 217 -3.77 15.17 -14.45
CA SER A 217 -2.88 16.23 -14.95
C SER A 217 -2.36 15.86 -16.34
N PHE A 218 -2.11 16.86 -17.17
CA PHE A 218 -1.64 16.70 -18.55
C PHE A 218 -0.14 16.94 -18.70
N GLY A 219 0.61 17.03 -17.59
CA GLY A 219 2.07 17.20 -17.56
C GLY A 219 2.54 17.84 -16.28
N GLU A 220 3.86 17.99 -16.15
CA GLU A 220 4.50 18.45 -14.91
C GLU A 220 4.06 19.87 -14.50
N HIS A 221 3.98 20.79 -15.45
CA HIS A 221 3.55 22.15 -15.16
C HIS A 221 2.08 22.25 -14.70
N ASP A 222 1.19 21.45 -15.30
CA ASP A 222 -0.20 21.37 -14.85
C ASP A 222 -0.27 20.71 -13.46
N MET A 223 0.57 19.71 -13.21
CA MET A 223 0.65 19.06 -11.90
C MET A 223 1.06 20.05 -10.81
N LEU A 224 2.07 20.87 -11.03
CA LEU A 224 2.48 21.92 -10.10
C LEU A 224 1.34 22.88 -9.76
N LYS A 225 0.61 23.38 -10.78
CA LYS A 225 -0.54 24.25 -10.57
C LYS A 225 -1.65 23.58 -9.73
N ARG A 226 -1.84 22.28 -9.89
CA ARG A 226 -2.83 21.52 -9.14
C ARG A 226 -2.40 21.31 -7.68
N ILE A 227 -1.13 20.99 -7.48
CA ILE A 227 -0.54 20.91 -6.13
C ILE A 227 -0.66 22.26 -5.41
N ASP A 228 -0.47 23.38 -6.13
CA ASP A 228 -0.64 24.73 -5.57
C ASP A 228 -2.06 25.02 -5.08
N ARG A 229 -3.07 24.47 -5.75
CA ARG A 229 -4.48 24.56 -5.33
C ARG A 229 -4.78 23.67 -4.10
N GLY A 230 -3.95 22.67 -3.86
CA GLY A 230 -4.14 21.68 -2.80
C GLY A 230 -4.97 20.45 -3.20
N PRO A 231 -4.96 19.40 -2.36
CA PRO A 231 -5.77 18.20 -2.57
C PRO A 231 -7.28 18.50 -2.47
N ASP A 232 -8.07 17.78 -3.26
CA ASP A 232 -9.53 17.91 -3.23
C ASP A 232 -10.15 17.01 -2.15
N TYR A 233 -10.43 17.59 -1.00
CA TYR A 233 -11.19 16.95 0.09
C TYR A 233 -12.68 17.35 0.10
N SER A 234 -13.17 18.04 -0.93
CA SER A 234 -14.57 18.40 -1.06
C SER A 234 -15.44 17.20 -1.45
N ASN A 235 -16.71 17.25 -1.10
CA ASN A 235 -17.72 16.24 -1.49
C ASN A 235 -17.35 14.78 -1.17
N ILE A 236 -16.56 14.55 -0.12
CA ILE A 236 -16.15 13.22 0.30
C ILE A 236 -16.97 12.85 1.53
N THR A 237 -17.86 11.89 1.36
CA THR A 237 -18.48 11.20 2.48
C THR A 237 -17.45 10.23 3.04
N VAL A 238 -16.61 10.72 3.96
CA VAL A 238 -15.64 9.87 4.65
C VAL A 238 -16.41 9.02 5.64
N ILE A 239 -16.28 7.70 5.52
CA ILE A 239 -16.76 6.79 6.56
C ILE A 239 -16.00 7.17 7.84
N LYS A 240 -16.69 7.29 8.95
CA LYS A 240 -16.11 7.70 10.26
C LYS A 240 -14.80 6.96 10.60
N GLU A 241 -14.72 5.70 10.20
CA GLU A 241 -13.54 4.84 10.39
C GLU A 241 -12.26 5.34 9.70
N TYR A 242 -12.35 6.19 8.67
CA TYR A 242 -11.20 6.74 7.95
C TYR A 242 -10.81 8.17 8.39
N GLU A 243 -11.56 8.81 9.30
CA GLU A 243 -11.30 10.21 9.69
C GLU A 243 -9.87 10.46 10.17
N ASP A 244 -9.33 9.55 10.97
CA ASP A 244 -7.97 9.70 11.48
C ASP A 244 -6.91 9.49 10.39
N LEU A 245 -7.15 8.58 9.44
CA LEU A 245 -6.30 8.41 8.26
C LEU A 245 -6.32 9.66 7.39
N VAL A 246 -7.49 10.27 7.20
CA VAL A 246 -7.62 11.55 6.47
C VAL A 246 -6.87 12.68 7.15
N LYS A 247 -6.81 12.73 8.48
CA LYS A 247 -6.01 13.73 9.22
C LYS A 247 -4.52 13.55 8.94
N ILE A 248 -4.04 12.29 8.92
CA ILE A 248 -2.65 11.98 8.57
C ILE A 248 -2.36 12.37 7.14
N ASP A 249 -3.24 12.02 6.20
CA ASP A 249 -3.10 12.32 4.78
C ASP A 249 -3.05 13.84 4.53
N LYS A 250 -3.97 14.62 5.14
CA LYS A 250 -3.95 16.08 5.08
C LYS A 250 -2.62 16.67 5.55
N ARG A 251 -1.99 16.06 6.56
CA ARG A 251 -0.69 16.51 7.05
C ARG A 251 0.45 16.13 6.10
N LEU A 252 0.42 14.93 5.51
CA LEU A 252 1.40 14.47 4.51
C LEU A 252 1.43 15.39 3.28
N LEU A 253 0.25 15.75 2.76
CA LEU A 253 0.11 16.60 1.58
C LEU A 253 0.11 18.12 1.90
N SER A 254 0.29 18.49 3.17
CA SER A 254 0.37 19.89 3.60
C SER A 254 1.71 20.51 3.23
N ARG A 255 1.69 21.81 2.85
CA ARG A 255 2.92 22.59 2.64
C ARG A 255 3.55 23.12 3.95
N LYS A 256 2.74 23.32 4.99
CA LYS A 256 3.16 24.06 6.18
C LYS A 256 3.41 23.19 7.41
N ASN A 257 2.74 22.06 7.53
CA ASN A 257 2.80 21.20 8.72
C ASN A 257 3.15 19.77 8.36
N LYS A 258 4.34 19.58 7.80
CA LYS A 258 4.82 18.29 7.34
C LYS A 258 5.26 17.39 8.49
N TYR A 259 5.26 16.10 8.27
CA TYR A 259 5.96 15.14 9.11
C TYR A 259 7.48 15.28 8.90
N LYS A 260 8.25 15.11 9.98
CA LYS A 260 9.70 15.28 9.97
C LYS A 260 10.46 14.06 9.47
N ASN A 261 9.86 12.88 9.55
CA ASN A 261 10.46 11.60 9.12
C ASN A 261 9.39 10.50 9.07
N PHE A 262 9.76 9.34 8.52
CA PHE A 262 8.85 8.18 8.41
C PHE A 262 8.37 7.68 9.78
N ASN A 263 9.24 7.67 10.79
CA ASN A 263 8.89 7.21 12.14
C ASN A 263 7.80 8.03 12.82
N GLU A 264 7.70 9.33 12.52
CA GLU A 264 6.62 10.17 13.02
C GLU A 264 5.26 9.73 12.42
N VAL A 265 5.24 9.38 11.13
CA VAL A 265 4.03 8.87 10.46
C VAL A 265 3.68 7.47 10.98
N ILE A 266 4.67 6.58 11.10
CA ILE A 266 4.47 5.22 11.66
C ILE A 266 3.83 5.31 13.04
N ARG A 267 4.33 6.18 13.92
CA ARG A 267 3.74 6.39 15.27
C ARG A 267 2.31 6.89 15.20
N ALA A 268 2.00 7.81 14.28
CA ALA A 268 0.64 8.30 14.10
C ALA A 268 -0.32 7.19 13.63
N MET A 269 0.10 6.37 12.66
CA MET A 269 -0.66 5.20 12.17
C MET A 269 -0.87 4.16 13.28
N THR A 270 0.20 3.80 13.98
CA THR A 270 0.15 2.84 15.10
C THR A 270 -0.78 3.34 16.22
N GLY A 271 -0.79 4.65 16.49
CA GLY A 271 -1.71 5.27 17.45
C GLY A 271 -3.19 5.09 17.09
N ILE A 272 -3.54 5.03 15.80
CA ILE A 272 -4.91 4.72 15.36
C ILE A 272 -5.24 3.26 15.71
N MET A 273 -4.34 2.32 15.40
CA MET A 273 -4.55 0.89 15.71
C MET A 273 -4.81 0.65 17.19
N TYR A 274 -4.02 1.28 18.07
CA TYR A 274 -4.21 1.12 19.52
C TYR A 274 -5.54 1.69 19.99
N ARG A 275 -5.96 2.87 19.52
CA ARG A 275 -7.28 3.44 19.88
C ARG A 275 -8.43 2.56 19.37
N THR A 276 -8.31 2.01 18.16
CA THR A 276 -9.33 1.12 17.60
C THR A 276 -9.41 -0.19 18.39
N ALA A 277 -8.27 -0.74 18.81
CA ALA A 277 -8.23 -1.93 19.66
C ALA A 277 -8.81 -1.66 21.06
N GLU A 278 -8.49 -0.51 21.66
CA GLU A 278 -9.02 -0.10 22.96
C GLU A 278 -10.55 0.08 22.93
N ILE A 279 -11.09 0.67 21.86
CA ILE A 279 -12.55 0.79 21.64
C ILE A 279 -13.19 -0.58 21.45
N LYS A 280 -12.54 -1.53 20.77
CA LYS A 280 -13.04 -2.91 20.61
C LYS A 280 -13.05 -3.67 21.93
N ILE A 281 -12.06 -3.44 22.80
CA ILE A 281 -11.98 -4.09 24.14
C ILE A 281 -12.89 -3.40 25.15
N ASN A 282 -12.98 -2.08 25.12
CA ASN A 282 -13.79 -1.26 26.00
C ASN A 282 -14.70 -0.32 25.16
N PRO A 283 -15.76 -0.82 24.55
CA PRO A 283 -16.65 0.01 23.76
C PRO A 283 -17.34 1.08 24.64
N PRO A 284 -17.62 2.28 24.09
CA PRO A 284 -18.35 3.30 24.81
C PRO A 284 -19.72 2.80 25.32
N GLU A 285 -20.13 3.28 26.49
CA GLU A 285 -21.37 2.83 27.16
C GLU A 285 -22.62 2.97 26.27
N GLU A 286 -22.65 3.92 25.35
CA GLU A 286 -23.71 4.11 24.35
C GLU A 286 -23.73 2.98 23.30
N GLU A 287 -22.57 2.45 22.87
CA GLU A 287 -22.49 1.31 21.94
C GLU A 287 -22.85 0.00 22.64
N LEU A 288 -22.42 -0.20 23.89
CA LEU A 288 -22.84 -1.32 24.73
C LEU A 288 -24.36 -1.35 24.87
N ASN A 289 -24.97 -0.23 25.19
CA ASN A 289 -26.44 -0.11 25.30
C ASN A 289 -27.17 -0.37 23.97
N ALA A 290 -26.56 -0.02 22.82
CA ALA A 290 -27.13 -0.29 21.51
C ALA A 290 -26.99 -1.77 21.12
N ILE A 291 -25.87 -2.41 21.47
CA ILE A 291 -25.64 -3.85 21.27
C ILE A 291 -26.58 -4.67 22.15
N ASP A 292 -26.72 -4.32 23.42
CA ASP A 292 -27.61 -4.99 24.36
C ASP A 292 -29.08 -4.88 23.92
N LYS A 293 -29.51 -3.70 23.43
CA LYS A 293 -30.88 -3.54 22.87
C LYS A 293 -31.07 -4.39 21.62
N LYS A 294 -30.08 -4.48 20.75
CA LYS A 294 -30.15 -5.29 19.52
C LYS A 294 -30.16 -6.78 19.84
N LEU A 295 -29.36 -7.21 20.83
CA LEU A 295 -29.31 -8.59 21.32
C LEU A 295 -30.65 -8.98 21.96
N MET A 296 -31.19 -8.12 22.82
CA MET A 296 -32.54 -8.34 23.44
C MET A 296 -33.65 -8.39 22.41
N GLN A 297 -33.62 -7.56 21.36
CA GLN A 297 -34.60 -7.62 20.28
C GLN A 297 -34.48 -8.91 19.46
N THR A 298 -33.28 -9.37 19.18
CA THR A 298 -33.03 -10.61 18.42
C THR A 298 -33.49 -11.81 19.24
N GLN A 299 -33.16 -11.86 20.54
CA GLN A 299 -33.59 -12.91 21.45
C GLN A 299 -35.12 -12.93 21.61
N LYS A 300 -35.76 -11.76 21.68
CA LYS A 300 -37.21 -11.67 21.75
C LYS A 300 -37.91 -12.21 20.50
N LEU A 301 -37.36 -11.93 19.33
CA LEU A 301 -37.83 -12.46 18.04
C LEU A 301 -37.64 -14.00 17.93
N GLU A 302 -36.54 -14.53 18.45
CA GLU A 302 -36.29 -15.97 18.48
C GLU A 302 -37.25 -16.68 19.47
N ILE A 303 -37.45 -16.11 20.65
CA ILE A 303 -38.41 -16.64 21.63
C ILE A 303 -39.81 -16.64 21.03
N GLU A 304 -40.26 -15.57 20.39
CA GLU A 304 -41.57 -15.51 19.72
C GLU A 304 -41.70 -16.54 18.57
N LYS A 305 -40.64 -16.81 17.83
CA LYS A 305 -40.59 -17.87 16.80
C LYS A 305 -40.77 -19.27 17.45
N ILE A 306 -40.01 -19.53 18.50
CA ILE A 306 -40.06 -20.81 19.21
C ILE A 306 -41.44 -21.01 19.88
N GLU A 307 -42.03 -19.97 20.44
CA GLU A 307 -43.38 -20.04 20.99
C GLU A 307 -44.44 -20.28 19.92
N LYS A 308 -44.32 -19.70 18.73
CA LYS A 308 -45.21 -19.98 17.59
C LYS A 308 -45.08 -21.42 17.08
N GLU A 309 -43.84 -21.93 17.00
CA GLU A 309 -43.58 -23.31 16.59
C GLU A 309 -44.04 -24.33 17.63
N THR A 310 -43.95 -24.02 18.95
CA THR A 310 -44.41 -24.88 20.03
C THR A 310 -45.93 -24.87 20.17
N LYS A 311 -46.66 -23.79 19.86
CA LYS A 311 -48.11 -23.76 19.78
C LYS A 311 -48.67 -24.68 18.68
N ASN A 312 -47.87 -24.91 17.62
CA ASN A 312 -48.26 -25.81 16.52
C ASN A 312 -47.93 -27.30 16.78
N LYS A 313 -47.13 -27.65 17.81
CA LYS A 313 -46.78 -29.02 18.15
C LYS A 313 -47.33 -29.36 19.56
N LYS A 314 -48.48 -30.03 19.61
CA LYS A 314 -49.14 -30.53 20.84
C LYS A 314 -48.32 -31.66 21.48
N SER A 315 -47.25 -31.38 22.25
CA SER A 315 -46.64 -32.38 23.14
C SER A 315 -45.97 -31.71 24.36
N SER A 316 -46.36 -32.14 25.55
CA SER A 316 -45.94 -31.58 26.84
C SER A 316 -44.45 -31.86 27.20
N LEU A 317 -43.85 -32.87 26.60
CA LEU A 317 -42.43 -33.23 26.80
C LEU A 317 -41.45 -32.28 26.06
N PHE A 318 -41.87 -31.73 24.93
CA PHE A 318 -41.05 -30.81 24.16
C PHE A 318 -40.92 -29.44 24.85
N LYS A 319 -41.94 -29.02 25.61
CA LYS A 319 -41.91 -27.75 26.37
C LYS A 319 -40.83 -27.72 27.46
N LYS A 320 -40.61 -28.85 28.16
CA LYS A 320 -39.57 -28.93 29.20
C LYS A 320 -38.15 -28.91 28.66
N ALA A 321 -37.91 -29.56 27.52
CA ALA A 321 -36.59 -29.57 26.89
C ALA A 321 -36.14 -28.19 26.33
N ILE A 322 -37.08 -27.41 25.80
CA ILE A 322 -36.83 -26.08 25.28
C ILE A 322 -36.50 -25.07 26.39
N VAL A 323 -37.22 -25.14 27.52
CA VAL A 323 -36.93 -24.27 28.67
C VAL A 323 -35.55 -24.55 29.25
N ILE A 324 -35.10 -25.78 29.29
CA ILE A 324 -33.77 -26.17 29.76
C ILE A 324 -32.68 -25.64 28.77
N ALA A 325 -32.92 -25.74 27.46
CA ALA A 325 -31.97 -25.23 26.45
C ALA A 325 -31.86 -23.70 26.48
N LEU A 326 -32.94 -22.99 26.72
CA LEU A 326 -32.93 -21.51 26.82
C LEU A 326 -32.22 -21.03 28.09
N VAL A 327 -32.38 -21.73 29.21
CA VAL A 327 -31.66 -21.40 30.46
C VAL A 327 -30.16 -21.67 30.33
N SER A 328 -29.75 -22.74 29.63
CA SER A 328 -28.33 -23.03 29.41
C SER A 328 -27.67 -22.04 28.46
N MET A 329 -28.36 -21.55 27.43
CA MET A 329 -27.85 -20.47 26.56
C MET A 329 -27.70 -19.14 27.31
N PHE A 330 -28.58 -18.85 28.24
CA PHE A 330 -28.48 -17.62 29.06
C PHE A 330 -27.29 -17.64 30.00
N VAL A 331 -26.93 -18.78 30.56
CA VAL A 331 -25.75 -18.95 31.42
C VAL A 331 -24.45 -18.89 30.63
N VAL A 332 -24.40 -19.45 29.41
CA VAL A 332 -23.22 -19.43 28.56
C VAL A 332 -22.97 -18.01 28.00
N GLY A 333 -24.03 -17.27 27.64
CA GLY A 333 -23.91 -15.87 27.19
C GLY A 333 -23.34 -14.93 28.26
N LEU A 334 -23.67 -15.15 29.53
CA LEU A 334 -23.14 -14.40 30.67
C LEU A 334 -21.68 -14.73 30.98
N VAL A 335 -21.24 -15.98 30.77
CA VAL A 335 -19.85 -16.40 31.05
C VAL A 335 -18.89 -15.90 29.96
N VAL A 336 -19.32 -15.81 28.70
CA VAL A 336 -18.48 -15.27 27.59
C VAL A 336 -18.32 -13.74 27.65
N HIS A 337 -19.15 -13.04 28.42
CA HIS A 337 -19.08 -11.59 28.59
C HIS A 337 -18.19 -11.16 29.77
N TYR A 338 -17.71 -12.12 30.61
CA TYR A 338 -16.92 -11.87 31.81
C TYR A 338 -15.54 -12.60 31.83
N ILE A 339 -15.14 -13.25 30.71
CA ILE A 339 -13.79 -13.75 30.44
C ILE A 339 -13.21 -13.02 29.23
#